data_41b23b944e17307d6d064e091dd97bb5
#
_entry.id   41b23b944e17307d6d064e091dd97bb5
#
_cell.length_a   1.000
_cell.length_b   1.000
_cell.length_c   1.000
_cell.angle_alpha   90.00
_cell.angle_beta   90.00
_cell.angle_gamma   90.00
#
_symmetry.space_group_name_H-M   'P 1'
#
loop_
_entity.id
_entity.type
_entity.pdbx_description
1 polymer ?
#
loop_
_entity_poly.entity_id
_entity_poly.type
_entity_poly.pdbx_seq_one_letter_code
_entity_poly.pdbx_strand_id
1 'polypeptide(L)'
;MLVTYATRIEKVKLTDNVAYYYTSTIHEFSEGQSVVVTGCGSPFNATVTVTDDLIEPYVFTAAITNADIIEKYVIPAGTATLSGASTYVGNANVENAVIITSVEIFQARTAAGGQIEGVDFSVTPFRLGRSLFNRISGILGPYIDTETMIG
;
A
#
# COMPACT_ATOMS: atom_id res chain seq x y z
N MET A 1 8.57 5.48 5.85
CA MET A 1 8.23 5.02 4.49
C MET A 1 7.01 4.13 4.62
N LEU A 2 5.93 4.39 3.90
CA LEU A 2 4.75 3.52 3.95
C LEU A 2 5.09 2.28 3.15
N VAL A 3 5.26 1.15 3.80
CA VAL A 3 5.48 -0.12 3.11
C VAL A 3 4.16 -0.52 2.45
N THR A 4 4.15 -0.61 1.14
CA THR A 4 2.98 -1.08 0.39
C THR A 4 2.97 -2.60 0.43
N TYR A 5 2.19 -3.17 1.34
CA TYR A 5 2.06 -4.63 1.45
C TYR A 5 1.20 -5.26 0.35
N ALA A 6 0.60 -4.46 -0.50
CA ALA A 6 -0.22 -4.90 -1.62
C ALA A 6 0.01 -4.03 -2.86
N THR A 7 0.05 -4.66 -4.04
CA THR A 7 0.12 -3.98 -5.32
C THR A 7 -0.85 -4.61 -6.31
N ARG A 8 -1.23 -3.86 -7.35
CA ARG A 8 -2.14 -4.34 -8.41
C ARG A 8 -1.31 -4.97 -9.53
N ILE A 9 -1.79 -6.09 -10.05
CA ILE A 9 -1.21 -6.80 -11.20
C ILE A 9 -2.02 -6.46 -12.44
N GLU A 10 -1.38 -5.89 -13.44
CA GLU A 10 -2.00 -5.51 -14.70
C GLU A 10 -1.80 -6.53 -15.81
N LYS A 11 -0.66 -7.22 -15.80
CA LYS A 11 -0.32 -8.24 -16.79
C LYS A 11 0.38 -9.41 -16.13
N VAL A 12 0.27 -10.56 -16.78
CA VAL A 12 1.00 -11.78 -16.40
C VAL A 12 1.54 -12.49 -17.64
N LYS A 13 2.65 -13.19 -17.45
CA LYS A 13 3.29 -14.04 -18.46
C LYS A 13 3.87 -15.26 -17.76
N LEU A 14 3.92 -16.41 -18.44
CA LEU A 14 4.63 -17.59 -17.97
C LEU A 14 5.50 -18.14 -19.09
N THR A 15 6.77 -18.33 -18.82
CA THR A 15 7.74 -18.87 -19.77
C THR A 15 8.76 -19.72 -19.00
N ASP A 16 9.03 -20.92 -19.47
CA ASP A 16 10.03 -21.83 -18.88
C ASP A 16 9.81 -22.09 -17.37
N ASN A 17 8.54 -22.24 -16.97
CA ASN A 17 8.11 -22.40 -15.56
C ASN A 17 8.40 -21.18 -14.66
N VAL A 18 8.65 -20.01 -15.24
CA VAL A 18 8.78 -18.74 -14.52
C VAL A 18 7.58 -17.85 -14.85
N ALA A 19 6.82 -17.49 -13.82
CA ALA A 19 5.74 -16.52 -13.92
C ALA A 19 6.29 -15.12 -13.71
N TYR A 20 5.90 -14.20 -14.57
CA TYR A 20 6.19 -12.78 -14.52
C TYR A 20 4.91 -12.03 -14.16
N TYR A 21 4.97 -11.22 -13.12
CA TYR A 21 3.86 -10.40 -12.65
C TYR A 21 4.19 -8.94 -12.82
N TYR A 22 3.48 -8.25 -13.72
CA TYR A 22 3.66 -6.83 -14.01
C TYR A 22 2.70 -6.02 -13.15
N THR A 23 3.24 -5.13 -12.33
CA THR A 23 2.51 -4.34 -11.36
C THR A 23 2.29 -2.91 -11.81
N SER A 24 1.20 -2.28 -11.39
CA SER A 24 0.90 -0.87 -11.69
C SER A 24 1.73 0.13 -10.88
N THR A 25 2.28 -0.32 -9.75
CA THR A 25 3.12 0.47 -8.85
C THR A 25 4.35 -0.36 -8.48
N ILE A 26 5.38 0.28 -7.96
CA ILE A 26 6.55 -0.42 -7.41
C ILE A 26 6.07 -1.43 -6.36
N HIS A 27 6.49 -2.69 -6.50
CA HIS A 27 5.94 -3.79 -5.69
C HIS A 27 6.60 -3.94 -4.32
N GLU A 28 7.79 -3.43 -4.11
CA GLU A 28 8.57 -3.49 -2.85
C GLU A 28 8.77 -4.92 -2.27
N PHE A 29 8.46 -5.98 -3.03
CA PHE A 29 8.74 -7.36 -2.62
C PHE A 29 10.21 -7.68 -2.87
N SER A 30 10.81 -8.47 -1.96
CA SER A 30 12.18 -8.93 -2.08
C SER A 30 12.23 -10.44 -2.37
N GLU A 31 13.33 -10.89 -2.98
CA GLU A 31 13.58 -12.31 -3.22
C GLU A 31 13.41 -13.13 -1.95
N GLY A 32 12.77 -14.29 -2.07
CA GLY A 32 12.48 -15.20 -0.96
C GLY A 32 11.21 -14.88 -0.18
N GLN A 33 10.58 -13.71 -0.39
CA GLN A 33 9.32 -13.39 0.26
C GLN A 33 8.15 -14.18 -0.34
N SER A 34 7.21 -14.55 0.53
CA SER A 34 5.97 -15.21 0.12
C SER A 34 4.89 -14.18 -0.19
N VAL A 35 4.29 -14.26 -1.37
CA VAL A 35 3.28 -13.31 -1.87
C VAL A 35 2.02 -14.07 -2.26
N VAL A 36 0.87 -13.61 -1.80
CA VAL A 36 -0.44 -14.13 -2.20
C VAL A 36 -0.93 -13.37 -3.42
N VAL A 37 -1.10 -14.08 -4.52
CA VAL A 37 -1.62 -13.53 -5.79
C VAL A 37 -3.06 -13.96 -5.97
N THR A 38 -3.93 -12.99 -6.27
CA THR A 38 -5.36 -13.21 -6.54
C THR A 38 -5.83 -12.41 -7.75
N GLY A 39 -6.93 -12.83 -8.37
CA GLY A 39 -7.55 -12.11 -9.49
C GLY A 39 -6.86 -12.28 -10.85
N CYS A 40 -5.75 -13.02 -10.94
CA CYS A 40 -5.02 -13.23 -12.21
C CYS A 40 -5.47 -14.46 -13.01
N GLY A 41 -6.31 -15.30 -12.41
CA GLY A 41 -6.73 -16.57 -13.00
C GLY A 41 -5.68 -17.68 -12.87
N SER A 42 -6.06 -18.91 -13.26
CA SER A 42 -5.12 -20.05 -13.25
C SER A 42 -4.07 -19.89 -14.35
N PRO A 43 -2.81 -20.28 -14.13
CA PRO A 43 -2.21 -20.83 -12.92
C PRO A 43 -1.63 -19.77 -11.96
N PHE A 44 -1.83 -18.49 -12.23
CA PHE A 44 -1.18 -17.37 -11.54
C PHE A 44 -1.72 -17.09 -10.13
N ASN A 45 -2.98 -17.47 -9.85
CA ASN A 45 -3.57 -17.33 -8.52
C ASN A 45 -2.99 -18.37 -7.57
N ALA A 46 -2.02 -17.98 -6.78
CA ALA A 46 -1.36 -18.86 -5.80
C ALA A 46 -0.64 -18.04 -4.74
N THR A 47 -0.24 -18.69 -3.66
CA THR A 47 0.82 -18.16 -2.80
C THR A 47 2.15 -18.57 -3.42
N VAL A 48 2.92 -17.60 -3.85
CA VAL A 48 4.18 -17.80 -4.57
C VAL A 48 5.34 -17.22 -3.78
N THR A 49 6.54 -17.79 -3.97
CA THR A 49 7.78 -17.21 -3.45
C THR A 49 8.42 -16.39 -4.54
N VAL A 50 8.77 -15.15 -4.25
CA VAL A 50 9.48 -14.26 -5.18
C VAL A 50 10.86 -14.85 -5.46
N THR A 51 11.18 -15.08 -6.72
CA THR A 51 12.46 -15.66 -7.16
C THR A 51 13.43 -14.62 -7.69
N ASP A 52 12.93 -13.50 -8.21
CA ASP A 52 13.73 -12.36 -8.64
C ASP A 52 12.92 -11.08 -8.54
N ASP A 53 13.47 -10.10 -7.86
CA ASP A 53 12.92 -8.76 -7.65
C ASP A 53 13.74 -7.66 -8.37
N LEU A 54 14.87 -8.05 -8.99
CA LEU A 54 15.85 -7.11 -9.54
C LEU A 54 15.64 -6.79 -11.02
N ILE A 55 14.72 -7.48 -11.71
CA ILE A 55 14.51 -7.28 -13.15
C ILE A 55 14.04 -5.86 -13.43
N GLU A 56 12.99 -5.43 -12.73
CA GLU A 56 12.44 -4.07 -12.79
C GLU A 56 11.60 -3.81 -11.54
N PRO A 57 11.50 -2.55 -11.08
CA PRO A 57 10.70 -2.22 -9.88
C PRO A 57 9.20 -2.53 -10.02
N TYR A 58 8.73 -2.78 -11.24
CA TYR A 58 7.34 -3.08 -11.56
C TYR A 58 7.10 -4.54 -11.95
N VAL A 59 8.12 -5.41 -11.84
CA VAL A 59 8.02 -6.82 -12.24
C VAL A 59 8.68 -7.70 -11.20
N PHE A 60 7.94 -8.64 -10.65
CA PHE A 60 8.51 -9.72 -9.86
C PHE A 60 8.22 -11.07 -10.50
N THR A 61 9.06 -12.04 -10.20
CA THR A 61 8.94 -13.40 -10.74
C THR A 61 8.72 -14.43 -9.65
N ALA A 62 8.12 -15.53 -10.05
CA ALA A 62 7.94 -16.70 -9.18
C ALA A 62 7.94 -17.99 -10.01
N ALA A 63 8.38 -19.09 -9.41
CA ALA A 63 8.37 -20.40 -10.05
C ALA A 63 6.94 -20.97 -10.06
N ILE A 64 6.41 -21.25 -11.26
CA ILE A 64 5.14 -21.94 -11.47
C ILE A 64 5.31 -22.96 -12.57
N THR A 65 5.16 -24.24 -12.23
CA THR A 65 5.23 -25.32 -13.22
C THR A 65 3.91 -25.39 -14.01
N ASN A 66 3.94 -24.92 -15.26
CA ASN A 66 2.84 -25.00 -16.18
C ASN A 66 3.33 -24.77 -17.63
N ALA A 67 2.48 -25.06 -18.62
CA ALA A 67 2.75 -24.71 -20.01
C ALA A 67 2.89 -23.18 -20.16
N ASP A 68 3.70 -22.77 -21.13
CA ASP A 68 3.94 -21.36 -21.42
C ASP A 68 2.64 -20.61 -21.74
N ILE A 69 2.53 -19.43 -21.16
CA ILE A 69 1.40 -18.51 -21.38
C ILE A 69 1.97 -17.18 -21.84
N ILE A 70 1.56 -16.74 -23.03
CA ILE A 70 1.96 -15.44 -23.57
C ILE A 70 1.50 -14.31 -22.64
N GLU A 71 2.19 -13.18 -22.71
CA GLU A 71 1.81 -11.99 -21.95
C GLU A 71 0.33 -11.63 -22.21
N LYS A 72 -0.43 -11.47 -21.16
CA LYS A 72 -1.83 -11.08 -21.21
C LYS A 72 -2.19 -10.07 -20.15
N TYR A 73 -3.13 -9.18 -20.45
CA TYR A 73 -3.71 -8.28 -19.47
C TYR A 73 -4.65 -9.03 -18.52
N VAL A 74 -4.67 -8.58 -17.28
CA VAL A 74 -5.56 -9.06 -16.22
C VAL A 74 -6.65 -8.02 -15.99
N ILE A 75 -7.89 -8.35 -16.42
CA ILE A 75 -9.04 -7.45 -16.32
C ILE A 75 -10.19 -8.18 -15.64
N PRO A 76 -10.69 -7.69 -14.49
CA PRO A 76 -10.13 -6.61 -13.67
C PRO A 76 -8.72 -6.94 -13.13
N ALA A 77 -7.96 -5.92 -12.79
CA ALA A 77 -6.58 -6.11 -12.32
C ALA A 77 -6.53 -7.06 -11.12
N GLY A 78 -5.52 -7.93 -11.11
CA GLY A 78 -5.24 -8.80 -9.98
C GLY A 78 -4.59 -8.04 -8.81
N THR A 79 -4.32 -8.75 -7.74
CA THR A 79 -3.67 -8.19 -6.54
C THR A 79 -2.58 -9.13 -6.06
N ALA A 80 -1.43 -8.58 -5.72
CA ALA A 80 -0.36 -9.25 -4.99
C ALA A 80 -0.24 -8.65 -3.59
N THR A 81 -0.23 -9.50 -2.56
CA THR A 81 -0.15 -9.07 -1.16
C THR A 81 0.92 -9.89 -0.45
N LEU A 82 1.78 -9.24 0.32
CA LEU A 82 2.78 -9.94 1.12
C LEU A 82 2.07 -10.91 2.09
N SER A 83 2.50 -12.18 2.08
CA SER A 83 1.93 -13.20 2.98
C SER A 83 2.25 -12.85 4.44
N GLY A 84 1.21 -12.88 5.29
CA GLY A 84 1.35 -12.48 6.69
C GLY A 84 1.38 -10.97 6.93
N ALA A 85 1.18 -10.15 5.89
CA ALA A 85 1.03 -8.71 6.06
C ALA A 85 -0.17 -8.39 6.96
N SER A 86 0.03 -7.49 7.91
CA SER A 86 -1.06 -7.02 8.75
C SER A 86 -2.05 -6.22 7.93
N THR A 87 -3.32 -6.59 7.97
CA THR A 87 -4.39 -5.75 7.46
C THR A 87 -4.90 -4.86 8.58
N TYR A 88 -5.06 -3.58 8.27
CA TYR A 88 -5.66 -2.61 9.21
C TYR A 88 -7.17 -2.44 8.99
N VAL A 89 -7.75 -3.14 8.02
CA VAL A 89 -9.20 -3.13 7.78
C VAL A 89 -9.93 -3.72 8.99
N GLY A 90 -10.91 -2.99 9.51
CA GLY A 90 -11.62 -3.38 10.73
C GLY A 90 -10.87 -3.04 12.03
N ASN A 91 -9.70 -2.42 11.95
CA ASN A 91 -9.01 -1.93 13.13
C ASN A 91 -9.51 -0.53 13.50
N ALA A 92 -10.32 -0.44 14.56
CA ALA A 92 -10.98 0.79 14.97
C ALA A 92 -10.00 1.96 15.21
N ASN A 93 -8.80 1.69 15.72
CA ASN A 93 -7.82 2.74 15.99
C ASN A 93 -7.26 3.33 14.68
N VAL A 94 -6.95 2.48 13.71
CA VAL A 94 -6.46 2.92 12.40
C VAL A 94 -7.56 3.65 11.64
N GLU A 95 -8.78 3.12 11.63
CA GLU A 95 -9.94 3.76 10.99
C GLU A 95 -10.24 5.12 11.60
N ASN A 96 -10.22 5.23 12.92
CA ASN A 96 -10.39 6.52 13.61
C ASN A 96 -9.27 7.52 13.27
N ALA A 97 -8.01 7.07 13.19
CA ALA A 97 -6.90 7.93 12.77
C ALA A 97 -7.12 8.47 11.35
N VAL A 98 -7.57 7.62 10.42
CA VAL A 98 -7.90 8.01 9.04
C VAL A 98 -9.05 9.03 9.01
N ILE A 99 -10.13 8.79 9.76
CA ILE A 99 -11.27 9.70 9.83
C ILE A 99 -10.85 11.07 10.39
N ILE A 100 -10.13 11.09 11.51
CA ILE A 100 -9.62 12.33 12.11
C ILE A 100 -8.78 13.11 11.13
N THR A 101 -7.84 12.45 10.46
CA THR A 101 -6.97 13.08 9.45
C THR A 101 -7.79 13.66 8.30
N SER A 102 -8.77 12.90 7.79
CA SER A 102 -9.62 13.31 6.68
C SER A 102 -10.47 14.53 7.03
N VAL A 103 -11.06 14.55 8.22
CA VAL A 103 -11.86 15.68 8.72
C VAL A 103 -11.01 16.93 8.88
N GLU A 104 -9.82 16.83 9.46
CA GLU A 104 -8.90 17.96 9.63
C GLU A 104 -8.44 18.53 8.29
N ILE A 105 -8.10 17.66 7.32
CA ILE A 105 -7.73 18.09 5.95
C ILE A 105 -8.91 18.80 5.29
N PHE A 106 -10.12 18.26 5.41
CA PHE A 106 -11.32 18.88 4.85
C PHE A 106 -11.60 20.24 5.48
N GLN A 107 -11.54 20.35 6.80
CA GLN A 107 -11.74 21.60 7.52
C GLN A 107 -10.66 22.63 7.17
N ALA A 108 -9.41 22.23 7.05
CA ALA A 108 -8.33 23.12 6.63
C ALA A 108 -8.55 23.69 5.21
N ARG A 109 -9.13 22.91 4.29
CA ARG A 109 -9.47 23.36 2.94
C ARG A 109 -10.67 24.29 2.89
N THR A 110 -11.69 24.03 3.71
CA THR A 110 -12.90 24.85 3.75
C THR A 110 -12.68 26.14 4.53
N ALA A 111 -11.88 26.14 5.59
CA ALA A 111 -11.54 27.34 6.35
C ALA A 111 -10.72 28.37 5.54
N ALA A 112 -9.91 27.91 4.58
CA ALA A 112 -9.15 28.80 3.69
C ALA A 112 -10.03 29.56 2.66
N GLY A 113 -11.27 29.12 2.45
CA GLY A 113 -12.25 29.76 1.52
C GLY A 113 -13.37 30.53 2.18
N GLY A 114 -13.54 30.43 3.49
CA GLY A 114 -14.61 31.11 4.23
C GLY A 114 -14.10 32.37 4.92
N GLN A 115 -14.32 33.55 4.33
CA GLN A 115 -14.25 34.80 5.06
C GLN A 115 -15.31 34.79 6.18
N ILE A 116 -14.87 34.56 7.39
CA ILE A 116 -15.64 34.96 8.56
C ILE A 116 -15.22 36.40 8.82
N GLU A 117 -16.01 37.35 8.29
CA GLU A 117 -15.91 38.75 8.64
C GLU A 117 -16.02 38.89 10.16
N GLY A 118 -14.97 39.37 10.81
CA GLY A 118 -15.11 40.02 12.12
C GLY A 118 -14.35 39.42 13.29
N VAL A 119 -13.50 38.42 13.15
CA VAL A 119 -12.60 38.01 14.25
C VAL A 119 -11.21 37.71 13.70
N ASP A 120 -10.25 38.49 14.18
CA ASP A 120 -8.82 38.35 13.85
C ASP A 120 -8.25 37.06 14.46
N PHE A 121 -8.61 35.91 13.91
CA PHE A 121 -7.97 34.64 14.18
C PHE A 121 -6.98 34.32 13.06
N SER A 122 -5.77 34.85 13.20
CA SER A 122 -4.63 34.32 12.44
C SER A 122 -4.34 32.88 12.92
N VAL A 123 -5.04 31.92 12.32
CA VAL A 123 -4.73 30.51 12.50
C VAL A 123 -3.42 30.25 11.77
N THR A 124 -2.33 30.35 12.51
CA THR A 124 -1.01 29.98 11.97
C THR A 124 -1.04 28.50 11.58
N PRO A 125 -0.75 28.16 10.30
CA PRO A 125 -0.81 26.79 9.79
C PRO A 125 0.03 25.79 10.62
N PHE A 126 1.00 26.27 11.35
CA PHE A 126 1.90 25.47 12.21
C PHE A 126 1.24 24.86 13.45
N ARG A 127 0.15 25.41 13.97
CA ARG A 127 -0.50 24.85 15.16
C ARG A 127 -1.40 23.65 14.85
N LEU A 128 -2.04 23.64 13.70
CA LEU A 128 -2.90 22.54 13.28
C LEU A 128 -2.10 21.26 13.02
N GLY A 129 -0.98 21.34 12.31
CA GLY A 129 -0.14 20.17 12.00
C GLY A 129 0.44 19.48 13.23
N ARG A 130 0.85 20.23 14.25
CA ARG A 130 1.45 19.65 15.47
C ARG A 130 0.42 18.98 16.37
N SER A 131 -0.78 19.54 16.52
CA SER A 131 -1.85 18.94 17.31
C SER A 131 -2.41 17.68 16.65
N LEU A 132 -2.58 17.69 15.33
CA LEU A 132 -3.01 16.54 14.55
C LEU A 132 -2.00 15.40 14.65
N PHE A 133 -0.71 15.70 14.44
CA PHE A 133 0.36 14.71 14.56
C PHE A 133 0.38 14.05 15.94
N ASN A 134 0.29 14.83 17.02
CA ASN A 134 0.29 14.30 18.39
C ASN A 134 -0.92 13.41 18.67
N ARG A 135 -2.10 13.77 18.16
CA ARG A 135 -3.33 12.97 18.33
C ARG A 135 -3.21 11.64 17.58
N ILE A 136 -2.75 11.68 16.32
CA ILE A 136 -2.58 10.49 15.49
C ILE A 136 -1.47 9.59 16.03
N SER A 137 -0.34 10.15 16.45
CA SER A 137 0.76 9.40 17.05
C SER A 137 0.34 8.65 18.32
N GLY A 138 -0.54 9.28 19.14
CA GLY A 138 -1.09 8.62 20.32
C GLY A 138 -1.99 7.42 19.98
N ILE A 139 -2.79 7.53 18.91
CA ILE A 139 -3.69 6.46 18.46
C ILE A 139 -2.91 5.33 17.77
N LEU A 140 -1.91 5.68 16.96
CA LEU A 140 -1.13 4.74 16.16
C LEU A 140 0.12 4.21 16.88
N GLY A 141 0.45 4.74 18.07
CA GLY A 141 1.63 4.33 18.85
C GLY A 141 1.82 2.81 18.96
N PRO A 142 0.77 2.01 19.24
CA PRO A 142 0.88 0.55 19.32
C PRO A 142 1.21 -0.15 17.98
N TYR A 143 1.08 0.55 16.85
CA TYR A 143 1.31 0.03 15.49
C TYR A 143 2.58 0.56 14.85
N ILE A 144 3.33 1.41 15.56
CA ILE A 144 4.63 1.92 15.08
C ILE A 144 5.68 0.90 15.46
N ASP A 145 6.34 0.35 14.45
CA ASP A 145 7.51 -0.50 14.65
C ASP A 145 8.68 0.37 15.12
N THR A 146 9.05 0.21 16.39
CA THR A 146 10.13 0.97 17.01
C THR A 146 11.52 0.45 16.62
N GLU A 147 11.63 -0.75 16.07
CA GLU A 147 12.91 -1.32 15.64
C GLU A 147 13.48 -0.61 14.41
N THR A 148 12.61 -0.08 13.55
CA THR A 148 13.04 0.67 12.36
C THR A 148 13.45 2.12 12.65
N MET A 149 13.26 2.61 13.87
CA MET A 149 13.60 3.99 14.26
C MET A 149 15.01 4.10 14.86
N ILE A 150 15.71 2.99 15.05
CA ILE A 150 17.09 2.94 15.55
C ILE A 150 17.98 2.53 14.37
N GLY A 151 18.30 3.50 13.53
CA GLY A 151 19.29 3.39 12.47
C GLY A 151 20.55 4.19 12.83
#